data_5f4ec86c4a8a9517cfe4e3d2b3035188
#
_entry.id   5f4ec86c4a8a9517cfe4e3d2b3035188
#
_cell.length_a   1.000
_cell.length_b   1.000
_cell.length_c   1.000
_cell.angle_alpha   90.00
_cell.angle_beta   90.00
_cell.angle_gamma   90.00
#
_symmetry.space_group_name_H-M   'P 1'
#
loop_
_entity.id
_entity.type
_entity.pdbx_description
1 polymer ?
#
loop_
_entity_poly.entity_id
_entity_poly.type
_entity_poly.pdbx_seq_one_letter_code
_entity_poly.pdbx_strand_id
1 'polypeptide(L)'
;MQFSLFQAKKVTPKLRLSALVGWLLLAAFTSPNALAQTWASTATKAYPVQYLKNATAIGSLAPSTAMHVVVGLQEQNANQVQPTLRAMLTPGNSLYGTSLTVAQFVTKFGATTAQVNAVKSYLSDAGFTDVTAADNQLLVEADGTAAVVQSAFNTTLEEYSVNGATVYLNTAPAQVPTSLSGVVIAVLGLNNVAGLHSDLTKLSLSASATKLSQGPRPLTDPCTPPDCPVPAAANESYGPQDYQIAYDAASPAAASAVTPAWATGTSCSSFTAPQLLSTGKCTAVGIIAEGDLTQVVKDLVTYEKTYALPEVPVTVVNAGIASPDTSGEDEWDLDSQTSTGIANQVSHLYFYVATSMTDSDLGLAINKAVSSNQVKAFNMSFGECEFFPYLDGSMVLDDEMFGEAALQGITPFASADDNGSACPSEGPNGVPLDGPPDTSYPASSPYVIAVGGTNLFTNANFTYDYEIAWEASGGGISLFENSPFWQAYTGSGTEPIVLSTENGSRGVPDVAMCAGGTELSICAANIIVDGSAELVGGTSLSSPLSMGSWARIESSHGNKLGFAGPLIYQLANGAPTLSSPDFNDVILGGNGLFTALPGYDYVTGLGSWDIKVVNKVIPTTYPQ
;
A
#
# COMPACT_ATOMS: atom_id res chain seq x y z
N MET A 1 27.00 -56.22 1.27
CA MET A 1 28.05 -56.37 2.29
C MET A 1 27.41 -56.24 3.66
N GLN A 2 27.46 -57.29 4.43
CA GLN A 2 26.95 -57.41 5.81
C GLN A 2 27.85 -56.66 6.77
N PHE A 3 27.28 -56.00 7.80
CA PHE A 3 27.95 -55.74 9.07
C PHE A 3 26.98 -55.90 10.21
N SER A 4 27.29 -56.73 10.94
CA SER A 4 27.41 -57.39 12.23
C SER A 4 26.98 -56.56 13.45
N LEU A 5 26.06 -57.19 14.22
CA LEU A 5 25.65 -56.85 15.60
C LEU A 5 26.78 -56.97 16.59
N PHE A 6 26.89 -56.05 17.54
CA PHE A 6 27.61 -56.24 18.81
C PHE A 6 26.64 -56.19 20.00
N GLN A 7 26.53 -57.31 20.69
CA GLN A 7 25.86 -57.44 21.99
C GLN A 7 26.81 -56.97 23.10
N ALA A 8 26.34 -56.19 24.06
CA ALA A 8 27.01 -55.88 25.29
C ALA A 8 26.32 -56.54 26.48
N LYS A 9 27.13 -57.25 27.27
CA LYS A 9 26.77 -58.09 28.44
C LYS A 9 26.27 -57.25 29.61
N LYS A 10 25.23 -57.75 30.31
CA LYS A 10 24.79 -57.31 31.64
C LYS A 10 25.81 -57.78 32.70
N VAL A 11 26.17 -56.84 33.61
CA VAL A 11 26.86 -57.13 34.88
C VAL A 11 25.98 -56.58 36.00
N THR A 12 25.52 -57.43 36.87
CA THR A 12 24.86 -57.07 38.15
C THR A 12 25.84 -57.14 39.29
N PRO A 13 25.86 -56.18 40.22
CA PRO A 13 26.38 -56.44 41.56
C PRO A 13 25.23 -56.44 42.58
N LYS A 14 25.24 -57.49 43.41
CA LYS A 14 24.46 -57.60 44.62
C LYS A 14 25.13 -56.78 45.73
N LEU A 15 24.36 -55.95 46.40
CA LEU A 15 24.77 -55.38 47.70
C LEU A 15 23.68 -55.60 48.76
N ARG A 16 24.14 -55.89 49.94
CA ARG A 16 23.36 -56.37 51.11
C ARG A 16 22.70 -55.22 51.86
N LEU A 17 21.55 -55.54 52.40
CA LEU A 17 20.69 -54.72 53.26
C LEU A 17 21.34 -54.53 54.64
N SER A 18 21.32 -53.31 55.17
CA SER A 18 21.41 -53.03 56.60
C SER A 18 20.37 -51.93 56.90
N ALA A 19 19.46 -52.29 57.80
CA ALA A 19 18.37 -51.41 58.22
C ALA A 19 18.89 -50.38 59.28
N LEU A 20 18.51 -49.09 59.09
CA LEU A 20 18.41 -48.11 60.13
C LEU A 20 17.12 -47.33 59.98
N VAL A 21 16.22 -47.46 60.94
CA VAL A 21 14.92 -46.76 61.00
C VAL A 21 15.22 -45.36 61.53
N GLY A 22 14.98 -44.35 60.66
CA GLY A 22 14.95 -42.93 61.02
C GLY A 22 13.70 -42.29 60.44
N TRP A 23 12.76 -41.91 61.33
CA TRP A 23 11.58 -41.16 60.96
C TRP A 23 11.97 -39.72 60.59
N LEU A 24 12.02 -39.38 59.29
CA LEU A 24 11.99 -38.00 58.79
C LEU A 24 10.66 -37.79 58.08
N LEU A 25 9.83 -36.92 58.65
CA LEU A 25 8.67 -36.35 58.00
C LEU A 25 9.18 -35.55 56.77
N LEU A 26 9.09 -36.14 55.59
CA LEU A 26 9.31 -35.45 54.33
C LEU A 26 7.99 -34.76 53.96
N ALA A 27 7.91 -33.44 54.28
CA ALA A 27 6.88 -32.59 53.65
C ALA A 27 7.15 -32.56 52.16
N ALA A 28 6.39 -33.33 51.38
CA ALA A 28 6.37 -33.24 49.94
C ALA A 28 5.80 -31.87 49.57
N PHE A 29 6.65 -30.89 49.33
CA PHE A 29 6.30 -29.73 48.52
C PHE A 29 6.07 -30.29 47.11
N THR A 30 4.84 -30.58 46.78
CA THR A 30 4.43 -30.69 45.38
C THR A 30 4.53 -29.31 44.77
N SER A 31 5.72 -28.98 44.25
CA SER A 31 5.79 -27.88 43.29
C SER A 31 4.74 -28.17 42.20
N PRO A 32 3.82 -27.27 41.94
CA PRO A 32 2.98 -27.45 40.76
C PRO A 32 3.93 -27.64 39.58
N ASN A 33 3.83 -28.75 38.89
CA ASN A 33 4.49 -28.90 37.60
C ASN A 33 4.02 -27.69 36.76
N ALA A 34 4.87 -26.67 36.69
CA ALA A 34 4.69 -25.66 35.66
C ALA A 34 4.77 -26.43 34.34
N LEU A 35 3.64 -26.69 33.73
CA LEU A 35 3.59 -27.21 32.36
C LEU A 35 4.42 -26.23 31.54
N ALA A 36 5.47 -26.72 30.90
CA ALA A 36 6.30 -25.88 30.06
C ALA A 36 5.35 -25.23 29.04
N GLN A 37 5.39 -23.90 28.94
CA GLN A 37 4.58 -23.17 27.99
C GLN A 37 4.89 -23.69 26.59
N THR A 38 3.86 -24.04 25.86
CA THR A 38 4.00 -24.46 24.47
C THR A 38 3.74 -23.27 23.57
N TRP A 39 4.53 -23.18 22.51
CA TRP A 39 4.58 -22.03 21.62
C TRP A 39 4.01 -22.38 20.24
N ALA A 40 3.36 -21.40 19.59
CA ALA A 40 2.89 -21.44 18.21
C ALA A 40 3.53 -20.29 17.44
N SER A 41 3.97 -20.54 16.21
CA SER A 41 4.53 -19.52 15.33
C SER A 41 3.45 -18.56 14.83
N THR A 42 3.86 -17.29 14.64
CA THR A 42 3.11 -16.26 13.93
C THR A 42 3.63 -16.12 12.49
N ALA A 43 3.11 -15.17 11.71
CA ALA A 43 3.64 -14.83 10.39
C ALA A 43 5.01 -14.13 10.50
N THR A 44 5.31 -13.46 11.61
CA THR A 44 6.57 -12.76 11.85
C THR A 44 7.73 -13.75 11.95
N LYS A 45 8.60 -13.76 10.95
CA LYS A 45 9.75 -14.66 10.82
C LYS A 45 11.01 -14.02 11.40
N ALA A 46 12.08 -14.82 11.54
CA ALA A 46 13.41 -14.27 11.82
C ALA A 46 13.88 -13.41 10.62
N TYR A 47 14.40 -12.23 10.91
CA TYR A 47 15.00 -11.41 9.87
C TYR A 47 16.29 -12.05 9.36
N PRO A 48 16.47 -12.25 8.05
CA PRO A 48 17.63 -12.93 7.51
C PRO A 48 18.83 -11.97 7.40
N VAL A 49 19.72 -12.01 8.40
CA VAL A 49 20.90 -11.12 8.54
C VAL A 49 21.78 -11.06 7.27
N GLN A 50 21.77 -12.12 6.45
CA GLN A 50 22.56 -12.16 5.20
C GLN A 50 22.15 -11.09 4.18
N TYR A 51 20.98 -10.49 4.30
CA TYR A 51 20.56 -9.36 3.46
C TYR A 51 21.05 -8.00 3.98
N LEU A 52 21.63 -7.96 5.18
CA LEU A 52 22.27 -6.75 5.68
C LEU A 52 23.71 -6.64 5.17
N LYS A 53 23.92 -5.91 4.07
CA LYS A 53 25.27 -5.64 3.56
C LYS A 53 26.10 -4.91 4.59
N ASN A 54 27.36 -5.35 4.75
CA ASN A 54 28.34 -4.76 5.70
C ASN A 54 27.87 -4.73 7.15
N ALA A 55 26.92 -5.57 7.52
CA ALA A 55 26.45 -5.66 8.90
C ALA A 55 27.54 -6.20 9.81
N THR A 56 27.75 -5.53 10.93
CA THR A 56 28.60 -6.02 12.02
C THR A 56 27.75 -6.16 13.26
N ALA A 57 27.70 -7.38 13.81
CA ALA A 57 26.95 -7.63 15.04
C ALA A 57 27.54 -6.80 16.18
N ILE A 58 26.68 -6.08 16.90
CA ILE A 58 27.01 -5.35 18.13
C ILE A 58 26.76 -6.26 19.32
N GLY A 59 25.64 -6.97 19.32
CA GLY A 59 25.26 -7.90 20.38
C GLY A 59 23.75 -7.89 20.64
N SER A 60 23.34 -8.43 21.77
CA SER A 60 21.92 -8.44 22.14
C SER A 60 21.42 -7.02 22.38
N LEU A 61 20.21 -6.72 21.93
CA LEU A 61 19.53 -5.46 22.22
C LEU A 61 19.43 -5.24 23.73
N ALA A 62 19.73 -4.03 24.20
CA ALA A 62 19.73 -3.73 25.63
C ALA A 62 18.36 -4.07 26.27
N PRO A 63 18.30 -4.86 27.35
CA PRO A 63 17.04 -5.35 27.92
C PRO A 63 16.05 -4.26 28.34
N SER A 64 16.56 -3.04 28.61
CA SER A 64 15.75 -1.88 29.01
C SER A 64 15.33 -0.97 27.86
N THR A 65 15.70 -1.29 26.61
CA THR A 65 15.27 -0.52 25.43
C THR A 65 13.76 -0.50 25.37
N ALA A 66 13.18 0.70 25.32
CA ALA A 66 11.74 0.86 25.14
C ALA A 66 11.34 0.41 23.74
N MET A 67 10.25 -0.32 23.65
CA MET A 67 9.70 -0.84 22.40
C MET A 67 8.19 -0.66 22.38
N HIS A 68 7.69 -0.28 21.23
CA HIS A 68 6.27 -0.34 20.89
C HIS A 68 6.04 -1.55 19.98
N VAL A 69 5.00 -2.33 20.23
CA VAL A 69 4.65 -3.50 19.42
C VAL A 69 3.20 -3.43 18.98
N VAL A 70 2.95 -3.87 17.75
CA VAL A 70 1.61 -4.03 17.18
C VAL A 70 1.36 -5.52 16.99
N VAL A 71 0.34 -6.04 17.65
CA VAL A 71 -0.05 -7.45 17.59
C VAL A 71 -1.26 -7.58 16.69
N GLY A 72 -1.07 -8.14 15.50
CA GLY A 72 -2.13 -8.42 14.54
C GLY A 72 -3.03 -9.58 14.99
N LEU A 73 -4.34 -9.39 14.86
CA LEU A 73 -5.35 -10.39 15.20
C LEU A 73 -5.96 -10.97 13.95
N GLN A 74 -6.02 -12.30 13.89
CA GLN A 74 -6.59 -13.03 12.75
C GLN A 74 -8.06 -12.69 12.53
N GLU A 75 -8.42 -12.27 11.33
CA GLU A 75 -9.81 -12.16 10.88
C GLU A 75 -10.57 -13.47 11.08
N GLN A 76 -11.82 -13.35 11.52
CA GLN A 76 -12.77 -14.45 11.42
C GLN A 76 -13.30 -14.53 9.99
N ASN A 77 -13.48 -15.74 9.49
CA ASN A 77 -14.04 -15.94 8.16
C ASN A 77 -13.24 -15.25 7.02
N ALA A 78 -11.92 -15.11 7.16
CA ALA A 78 -11.04 -14.51 6.14
C ALA A 78 -11.31 -15.02 4.71
N ASN A 79 -11.62 -16.32 4.58
CA ASN A 79 -12.00 -16.94 3.31
C ASN A 79 -13.33 -16.43 2.72
N GLN A 80 -14.10 -15.62 3.43
CA GLN A 80 -15.35 -15.02 2.96
C GLN A 80 -15.18 -13.56 2.50
N VAL A 81 -14.00 -12.95 2.67
CA VAL A 81 -13.74 -11.55 2.25
C VAL A 81 -13.93 -11.43 0.73
N GLN A 82 -13.15 -12.13 -0.07
CA GLN A 82 -13.24 -12.14 -1.54
C GLN A 82 -14.64 -12.55 -2.06
N PRO A 83 -15.28 -13.65 -1.58
CA PRO A 83 -16.65 -13.97 -1.96
C PRO A 83 -17.68 -12.88 -1.60
N THR A 84 -17.53 -12.22 -0.43
CA THR A 84 -18.43 -11.13 -0.03
C THR A 84 -18.24 -9.92 -0.94
N LEU A 85 -16.99 -9.51 -1.20
CA LEU A 85 -16.68 -8.42 -2.12
C LEU A 85 -17.24 -8.71 -3.53
N ARG A 86 -17.04 -9.92 -4.05
CA ARG A 86 -17.63 -10.33 -5.33
C ARG A 86 -19.16 -10.23 -5.32
N ALA A 87 -19.82 -10.63 -4.24
CA ALA A 87 -21.28 -10.54 -4.13
C ALA A 87 -21.78 -9.07 -4.12
N MET A 88 -21.03 -8.17 -3.47
CA MET A 88 -21.33 -6.72 -3.43
C MET A 88 -21.22 -6.07 -4.82
N LEU A 89 -20.44 -6.65 -5.72
CA LEU A 89 -20.17 -6.11 -7.06
C LEU A 89 -20.89 -6.89 -8.18
N THR A 90 -21.65 -7.94 -7.84
CA THR A 90 -22.38 -8.75 -8.83
C THR A 90 -23.84 -8.31 -8.92
N PRO A 91 -24.29 -7.76 -10.08
CA PRO A 91 -25.68 -7.39 -10.29
C PRO A 91 -26.65 -8.54 -10.02
N GLY A 92 -27.73 -8.26 -9.31
CA GLY A 92 -28.73 -9.26 -8.93
C GLY A 92 -28.45 -10.04 -7.65
N ASN A 93 -27.26 -9.89 -7.07
CA ASN A 93 -26.98 -10.40 -5.72
C ASN A 93 -27.65 -9.50 -4.66
N SER A 94 -28.07 -10.07 -3.55
CA SER A 94 -28.71 -9.30 -2.45
C SER A 94 -27.78 -8.29 -1.77
N LEU A 95 -26.45 -8.45 -1.92
CA LEU A 95 -25.44 -7.53 -1.42
C LEU A 95 -25.01 -6.48 -2.45
N TYR A 96 -25.55 -6.54 -3.67
CA TYR A 96 -25.12 -5.64 -4.74
C TYR A 96 -25.29 -4.17 -4.35
N GLY A 97 -24.22 -3.40 -4.50
CA GLY A 97 -24.21 -1.97 -4.18
C GLY A 97 -24.25 -1.64 -2.71
N THR A 98 -23.97 -2.60 -1.86
CA THR A 98 -23.79 -2.35 -0.42
C THR A 98 -22.32 -2.25 -0.06
N SER A 99 -22.04 -1.58 1.06
CA SER A 99 -20.74 -1.59 1.73
C SER A 99 -20.96 -1.83 3.22
N LEU A 100 -19.95 -2.35 3.91
CA LEU A 100 -20.03 -2.58 5.34
C LEU A 100 -19.67 -1.30 6.10
N THR A 101 -20.33 -1.10 7.23
CA THR A 101 -19.81 -0.21 8.27
C THR A 101 -18.75 -0.95 9.10
N VAL A 102 -17.89 -0.21 9.82
CA VAL A 102 -16.91 -0.80 10.77
C VAL A 102 -17.59 -1.80 11.72
N ALA A 103 -18.74 -1.44 12.31
CA ALA A 103 -19.46 -2.34 13.22
C ALA A 103 -19.98 -3.63 12.54
N GLN A 104 -20.35 -3.56 11.26
CA GLN A 104 -20.75 -4.74 10.48
C GLN A 104 -19.53 -5.59 10.13
N PHE A 105 -18.40 -4.95 9.80
CA PHE A 105 -17.13 -5.66 9.58
C PHE A 105 -16.71 -6.40 10.85
N VAL A 106 -16.60 -5.71 11.99
CA VAL A 106 -16.27 -6.31 13.29
C VAL A 106 -17.16 -7.51 13.62
N THR A 107 -18.47 -7.39 13.38
CA THR A 107 -19.40 -8.49 13.66
C THR A 107 -19.15 -9.72 12.80
N LYS A 108 -18.69 -9.54 11.56
CA LYS A 108 -18.57 -10.63 10.58
C LYS A 108 -17.15 -11.16 10.45
N PHE A 109 -16.18 -10.28 10.54
CA PHE A 109 -14.77 -10.55 10.23
C PHE A 109 -13.80 -10.22 11.37
N GLY A 110 -14.05 -9.21 12.20
CA GLY A 110 -13.16 -8.84 13.30
C GLY A 110 -12.97 -9.97 14.32
N ALA A 111 -11.84 -9.98 15.02
CA ALA A 111 -11.62 -10.90 16.13
C ALA A 111 -12.73 -10.71 17.20
N THR A 112 -13.15 -11.78 17.85
CA THR A 112 -14.17 -11.67 18.91
C THR A 112 -13.65 -10.87 20.10
N THR A 113 -14.56 -10.20 20.83
CA THR A 113 -14.21 -9.52 22.09
C THR A 113 -13.48 -10.45 23.08
N ALA A 114 -13.80 -11.75 23.09
CA ALA A 114 -13.14 -12.74 23.94
C ALA A 114 -11.67 -12.96 23.50
N GLN A 115 -11.40 -13.02 22.19
CA GLN A 115 -10.05 -13.14 21.63
C GLN A 115 -9.24 -11.88 21.91
N VAL A 116 -9.80 -10.69 21.63
CA VAL A 116 -9.16 -9.40 21.95
C VAL A 116 -8.78 -9.33 23.43
N ASN A 117 -9.71 -9.67 24.33
CA ASN A 117 -9.45 -9.66 25.76
C ASN A 117 -8.39 -10.69 26.18
N ALA A 118 -8.35 -11.86 25.53
CA ALA A 118 -7.32 -12.86 25.82
C ALA A 118 -5.92 -12.35 25.46
N VAL A 119 -5.77 -11.67 24.31
CA VAL A 119 -4.49 -11.05 23.90
C VAL A 119 -4.12 -9.90 24.83
N LYS A 120 -5.06 -9.00 25.15
CA LYS A 120 -4.81 -7.89 26.09
C LYS A 120 -4.38 -8.39 27.48
N SER A 121 -5.05 -9.41 28.01
CA SER A 121 -4.68 -10.01 29.30
C SER A 121 -3.28 -10.64 29.23
N TYR A 122 -2.99 -11.38 28.17
CA TYR A 122 -1.67 -11.97 27.96
C TYR A 122 -0.56 -10.93 27.95
N LEU A 123 -0.71 -9.83 27.19
CA LEU A 123 0.27 -8.76 27.10
C LEU A 123 0.46 -8.08 28.47
N SER A 124 -0.65 -7.74 29.16
CA SER A 124 -0.59 -7.12 30.49
C SER A 124 0.09 -8.04 31.53
N ASP A 125 -0.22 -9.34 31.51
CA ASP A 125 0.38 -10.33 32.41
C ASP A 125 1.89 -10.55 32.11
N ALA A 126 2.30 -10.38 30.84
CA ALA A 126 3.70 -10.42 30.42
C ALA A 126 4.50 -9.17 30.81
N GLY A 127 3.83 -8.09 31.22
CA GLY A 127 4.46 -6.85 31.71
C GLY A 127 4.45 -5.69 30.73
N PHE A 128 3.64 -5.76 29.67
CA PHE A 128 3.39 -4.60 28.81
C PHE A 128 2.47 -3.58 29.49
N THR A 129 2.62 -2.32 29.08
CA THR A 129 1.77 -1.19 29.46
C THR A 129 1.03 -0.65 28.25
N ASP A 130 0.08 0.25 28.46
CA ASP A 130 -0.70 0.95 27.44
C ASP A 130 -1.34 0.02 26.40
N VAL A 131 -1.79 -1.16 26.88
CA VAL A 131 -2.37 -2.21 26.04
C VAL A 131 -3.75 -1.81 25.55
N THR A 132 -3.84 -1.40 24.29
CA THR A 132 -5.07 -0.93 23.63
C THR A 132 -5.42 -1.79 22.41
N ALA A 133 -6.69 -1.83 22.05
CA ALA A 133 -7.14 -2.52 20.85
C ALA A 133 -7.81 -1.54 19.90
N ALA A 134 -7.61 -1.71 18.62
CA ALA A 134 -8.27 -0.93 17.60
C ALA A 134 -9.78 -1.20 17.55
N ASP A 135 -10.55 -0.21 17.07
CA ASP A 135 -12.02 -0.28 17.01
C ASP A 135 -12.53 -1.38 16.07
N ASN A 136 -11.75 -1.71 15.01
CA ASN A 136 -12.06 -2.79 14.08
C ASN A 136 -11.65 -4.19 14.58
N GLN A 137 -10.99 -4.27 15.73
CA GLN A 137 -10.53 -5.52 16.37
C GLN A 137 -9.54 -6.33 15.51
N LEU A 138 -8.76 -5.68 14.65
CA LEU A 138 -7.70 -6.31 13.86
C LEU A 138 -6.32 -6.22 14.52
N LEU A 139 -6.12 -5.31 15.48
CA LEU A 139 -4.83 -5.16 16.15
C LEU A 139 -4.93 -4.75 17.61
N VAL A 140 -3.85 -5.04 18.36
CA VAL A 140 -3.64 -4.61 19.74
C VAL A 140 -2.23 -4.00 19.83
N GLU A 141 -2.16 -2.76 20.30
CA GLU A 141 -0.93 -2.02 20.56
C GLU A 141 -0.49 -2.21 22.01
N ALA A 142 0.83 -2.22 22.27
CA ALA A 142 1.36 -2.31 23.62
C ALA A 142 2.81 -1.78 23.70
N ASP A 143 3.13 -1.14 24.83
CA ASP A 143 4.47 -0.66 25.16
C ASP A 143 5.17 -1.60 26.13
N GLY A 144 6.45 -1.84 25.90
CA GLY A 144 7.25 -2.70 26.77
C GLY A 144 8.74 -2.41 26.68
N THR A 145 9.54 -3.28 27.26
CA THR A 145 10.99 -3.28 27.09
C THR A 145 11.42 -4.45 26.22
N ALA A 146 12.62 -4.39 25.64
CA ALA A 146 13.17 -5.48 24.85
C ALA A 146 13.18 -6.82 25.61
N ALA A 147 13.40 -6.80 26.93
CA ALA A 147 13.32 -8.00 27.78
C ALA A 147 11.89 -8.58 27.84
N VAL A 148 10.88 -7.71 27.97
CA VAL A 148 9.46 -8.11 27.98
C VAL A 148 9.07 -8.69 26.62
N VAL A 149 9.42 -7.99 25.54
CA VAL A 149 9.14 -8.42 24.15
C VAL A 149 9.75 -9.79 23.86
N GLN A 150 11.05 -9.97 24.13
CA GLN A 150 11.73 -11.26 23.89
C GLN A 150 11.10 -12.41 24.68
N SER A 151 10.72 -12.16 25.93
CA SER A 151 10.10 -13.17 26.79
C SER A 151 8.67 -13.50 26.34
N ALA A 152 7.87 -12.48 26.01
CA ALA A 152 6.47 -12.65 25.62
C ALA A 152 6.33 -13.33 24.25
N PHE A 153 7.20 -13.03 23.31
CA PHE A 153 7.10 -13.56 21.95
C PHE A 153 8.13 -14.66 21.65
N ASN A 154 8.79 -15.19 22.67
CA ASN A 154 9.80 -16.24 22.54
C ASN A 154 10.75 -16.02 21.37
N THR A 155 11.25 -14.79 21.24
CA THR A 155 12.14 -14.34 20.17
C THR A 155 13.45 -13.82 20.75
N THR A 156 14.40 -13.47 19.90
CA THR A 156 15.69 -12.88 20.28
C THR A 156 15.90 -11.61 19.45
N LEU A 157 16.25 -10.52 20.12
CA LEU A 157 16.54 -9.22 19.51
C LEU A 157 18.03 -8.94 19.59
N GLU A 158 18.63 -8.62 18.45
CA GLU A 158 20.06 -8.30 18.34
C GLU A 158 20.26 -6.97 17.62
N GLU A 159 21.34 -6.27 17.98
CA GLU A 159 21.77 -5.02 17.36
C GLU A 159 22.89 -5.26 16.37
N TYR A 160 22.84 -4.53 15.26
CA TYR A 160 23.85 -4.50 14.22
C TYR A 160 24.23 -3.07 13.87
N SER A 161 25.50 -2.87 13.50
CA SER A 161 25.95 -1.67 12.83
C SER A 161 25.93 -1.93 11.32
N VAL A 162 25.17 -1.13 10.57
CA VAL A 162 25.05 -1.21 9.12
C VAL A 162 25.45 0.16 8.57
N ASN A 163 26.58 0.26 7.89
CA ASN A 163 27.12 1.51 7.33
C ASN A 163 27.13 2.71 8.33
N GLY A 164 27.33 2.42 9.61
CA GLY A 164 27.37 3.43 10.69
C GLY A 164 26.03 3.72 11.36
N ALA A 165 24.93 3.21 10.85
CA ALA A 165 23.65 3.19 11.55
C ALA A 165 23.58 2.00 12.53
N THR A 166 22.89 2.17 13.63
CA THR A 166 22.55 1.07 14.55
C THR A 166 21.12 0.64 14.28
N VAL A 167 20.95 -0.63 13.96
CA VAL A 167 19.64 -1.25 13.75
C VAL A 167 19.46 -2.42 14.72
N TYR A 168 18.22 -2.75 15.02
CA TYR A 168 17.88 -3.99 15.72
C TYR A 168 16.94 -4.84 14.88
N LEU A 169 16.98 -6.14 15.11
CA LEU A 169 16.10 -7.09 14.44
C LEU A 169 15.91 -8.35 15.29
N ASN A 170 14.83 -9.07 15.00
CA ASN A 170 14.58 -10.37 15.58
C ASN A 170 15.34 -11.47 14.82
N THR A 171 16.22 -12.17 15.51
CA THR A 171 16.99 -13.29 14.96
C THR A 171 16.28 -14.64 15.09
N ALA A 172 15.12 -14.67 15.76
CA ALA A 172 14.22 -15.81 15.84
C ALA A 172 12.79 -15.37 15.50
N PRO A 173 11.94 -16.28 14.92
CA PRO A 173 10.56 -15.97 14.67
C PRO A 173 9.81 -15.58 15.94
N ALA A 174 8.83 -14.67 15.82
CA ALA A 174 7.93 -14.39 16.93
C ALA A 174 6.93 -15.54 17.12
N GLN A 175 6.76 -15.95 18.37
CA GLN A 175 5.83 -17.00 18.76
C GLN A 175 4.91 -16.51 19.88
N VAL A 176 3.74 -17.09 19.96
CA VAL A 176 2.77 -16.83 21.03
C VAL A 176 2.44 -18.14 21.76
N PRO A 177 1.88 -18.10 22.97
CA PRO A 177 1.34 -19.31 23.60
C PRO A 177 0.36 -20.03 22.69
N THR A 178 0.37 -21.37 22.69
CA THR A 178 -0.56 -22.15 21.87
C THR A 178 -2.04 -21.84 22.14
N SER A 179 -2.37 -21.27 23.30
CA SER A 179 -3.72 -20.76 23.60
C SER A 179 -4.14 -19.54 22.76
N LEU A 180 -3.17 -18.83 22.16
CA LEU A 180 -3.40 -17.70 21.25
C LEU A 180 -3.14 -18.07 19.77
N SER A 181 -2.83 -19.35 19.50
CA SER A 181 -2.69 -19.87 18.13
C SER A 181 -4.00 -19.67 17.35
N GLY A 182 -3.90 -19.10 16.14
CA GLY A 182 -5.08 -18.77 15.31
C GLY A 182 -5.88 -17.56 15.84
N VAL A 183 -5.33 -16.83 16.82
CA VAL A 183 -5.85 -15.53 17.27
C VAL A 183 -4.86 -14.42 16.89
N VAL A 184 -3.58 -14.63 17.16
CA VAL A 184 -2.51 -13.70 16.77
C VAL A 184 -1.93 -14.15 15.44
N ILE A 185 -1.94 -13.25 14.45
CA ILE A 185 -1.41 -13.53 13.11
C ILE A 185 0.03 -13.06 12.95
N ALA A 186 0.37 -11.88 13.46
CA ALA A 186 1.69 -11.24 13.36
C ALA A 186 2.03 -10.42 14.62
N VAL A 187 3.31 -10.12 14.78
CA VAL A 187 3.83 -9.19 15.81
C VAL A 187 4.82 -8.26 15.13
N LEU A 188 4.47 -6.97 14.99
CA LEU A 188 5.29 -5.95 14.36
C LEU A 188 6.06 -5.14 15.41
N GLY A 189 7.05 -4.36 14.96
CA GLY A 189 7.95 -3.57 15.81
C GLY A 189 9.14 -4.37 16.35
N LEU A 190 9.41 -5.57 15.80
CA LEU A 190 10.53 -6.42 16.19
C LEU A 190 11.82 -6.15 15.39
N ASN A 191 11.76 -5.29 14.38
CA ASN A 191 12.89 -4.79 13.62
C ASN A 191 12.67 -3.32 13.22
N ASN A 192 13.78 -2.65 12.88
CA ASN A 192 13.80 -1.33 12.28
C ASN A 192 14.76 -1.29 11.07
N VAL A 193 14.93 -2.42 10.41
CA VAL A 193 15.87 -2.59 9.28
C VAL A 193 15.22 -2.27 7.96
N ALA A 194 14.08 -2.89 7.72
CA ALA A 194 13.25 -2.62 6.57
C ALA A 194 12.29 -1.49 6.93
N GLY A 195 12.33 -0.45 6.16
CA GLY A 195 11.40 0.66 6.28
C GLY A 195 10.91 0.99 4.89
N LEU A 196 9.63 1.29 4.83
CA LEU A 196 9.03 1.80 3.61
C LEU A 196 9.72 3.12 3.23
N HIS A 197 9.87 3.38 1.96
CA HIS A 197 10.50 4.58 1.43
C HIS A 197 9.55 5.27 0.45
N SER A 198 9.72 6.60 0.34
CA SER A 198 8.99 7.41 -0.63
C SER A 198 9.48 7.13 -2.05
N ASP A 199 8.55 7.05 -3.00
CA ASP A 199 8.82 6.88 -4.43
C ASP A 199 8.86 8.22 -5.16
N LEU A 200 9.33 9.29 -4.49
CA LEU A 200 9.44 10.63 -5.05
C LEU A 200 10.76 10.85 -5.76
N THR A 201 10.70 11.29 -7.00
CA THR A 201 11.86 11.71 -7.77
C THR A 201 11.89 13.24 -7.95
N LYS A 202 12.95 13.92 -7.43
CA LYS A 202 13.19 15.33 -7.70
C LYS A 202 13.80 15.53 -9.08
N LEU A 203 13.19 16.42 -9.86
CA LEU A 203 13.56 16.68 -11.24
C LEU A 203 14.15 18.08 -11.40
N SER A 204 15.06 18.24 -12.34
CA SER A 204 15.60 19.56 -12.72
C SER A 204 15.32 19.83 -14.18
N LEU A 205 14.85 21.03 -14.51
CA LEU A 205 14.71 21.46 -15.90
C LEU A 205 16.07 21.35 -16.61
N SER A 206 16.19 20.42 -17.55
CA SER A 206 17.40 20.25 -18.33
C SER A 206 17.54 21.40 -19.31
N ALA A 207 18.66 22.15 -19.24
CA ALA A 207 19.01 23.16 -20.24
C ALA A 207 19.27 22.57 -21.65
N SER A 208 19.10 21.28 -21.85
CA SER A 208 19.41 20.53 -23.08
C SER A 208 18.18 20.10 -23.91
N ALA A 209 16.94 20.35 -23.46
CA ALA A 209 15.71 19.96 -24.17
C ALA A 209 15.49 20.67 -25.52
N THR A 210 16.43 21.48 -26.00
CA THR A 210 16.28 22.30 -27.19
C THR A 210 16.56 21.59 -28.53
N LYS A 211 16.86 20.30 -28.58
CA LYS A 211 17.22 19.63 -29.86
C LYS A 211 16.78 18.17 -29.95
N LEU A 212 15.54 17.92 -30.20
CA LEU A 212 15.15 16.69 -30.89
C LEU A 212 13.92 16.97 -31.78
N SER A 213 14.16 17.59 -32.95
CA SER A 213 13.13 17.76 -33.98
C SER A 213 13.23 16.62 -34.97
N GLN A 214 12.38 15.61 -34.82
CA GLN A 214 11.99 14.73 -35.93
C GLN A 214 10.48 14.55 -35.90
N GLY A 215 9.84 14.69 -37.06
CA GLY A 215 8.39 14.69 -37.19
C GLY A 215 7.73 13.35 -36.83
N PRO A 216 6.39 13.30 -36.80
CA PRO A 216 5.63 12.16 -36.31
C PRO A 216 5.93 10.88 -37.08
N ARG A 217 6.27 9.80 -36.35
CA ARG A 217 6.40 8.45 -36.90
C ARG A 217 5.07 7.71 -36.85
N PRO A 218 4.77 6.85 -37.80
CA PRO A 218 3.59 5.98 -37.71
C PRO A 218 3.72 5.01 -36.52
N LEU A 219 2.62 4.81 -35.78
CA LEU A 219 2.47 3.96 -34.58
C LEU A 219 2.72 2.44 -34.77
N THR A 220 3.41 2.04 -35.85
CA THR A 220 3.61 0.62 -36.21
C THR A 220 5.00 0.07 -35.85
N ASP A 221 5.85 0.86 -35.22
CA ASP A 221 7.22 0.44 -34.92
C ASP A 221 7.50 0.68 -33.41
N PRO A 222 7.59 -0.37 -32.58
CA PRO A 222 7.93 -0.22 -31.17
C PRO A 222 9.33 0.37 -31.07
N CYS A 223 9.44 1.59 -30.53
CA CYS A 223 10.73 2.19 -30.27
C CYS A 223 11.14 1.95 -28.82
N THR A 224 12.44 1.75 -28.59
CA THR A 224 13.02 1.71 -27.25
C THR A 224 13.84 2.97 -27.01
N PRO A 225 13.79 3.60 -25.81
CA PRO A 225 14.72 4.67 -25.48
C PRO A 225 16.18 4.22 -25.67
N PRO A 226 17.09 5.04 -26.23
CA PRO A 226 16.94 6.48 -26.54
C PRO A 226 16.44 6.81 -27.97
N ASP A 227 15.99 5.84 -28.75
CA ASP A 227 15.66 6.01 -30.18
C ASP A 227 14.22 6.48 -30.43
N CYS A 228 13.42 6.69 -29.40
CA CYS A 228 12.07 7.24 -29.50
C CYS A 228 12.11 8.73 -29.87
N PRO A 229 11.43 9.17 -30.94
CA PRO A 229 11.38 10.58 -31.25
C PRO A 229 10.56 11.32 -30.18
N VAL A 230 11.21 12.25 -29.48
CA VAL A 230 10.51 13.21 -28.62
C VAL A 230 9.80 14.24 -29.51
N PRO A 231 8.49 14.48 -29.37
CA PRO A 231 7.80 15.52 -30.11
C PRO A 231 8.43 16.90 -29.84
N ALA A 232 8.41 17.78 -30.84
CA ALA A 232 8.99 19.13 -30.74
C ALA A 232 8.29 20.05 -29.73
N ALA A 233 7.28 19.57 -28.98
CA ALA A 233 6.48 20.30 -28.01
C ALA A 233 6.15 19.43 -26.79
N ALA A 234 7.12 18.68 -26.24
CA ALA A 234 6.94 18.08 -24.93
C ALA A 234 6.88 19.20 -23.88
N ASN A 235 5.80 19.26 -23.12
CA ASN A 235 5.72 20.16 -21.96
C ASN A 235 6.48 19.52 -20.79
N GLU A 236 7.38 20.26 -20.18
CA GLU A 236 8.29 19.73 -19.14
C GLU A 236 7.67 19.83 -17.74
N SER A 237 6.76 20.78 -17.50
CA SER A 237 6.12 20.98 -16.20
C SER A 237 4.61 21.17 -16.33
N TYR A 238 3.89 20.55 -15.42
CA TYR A 238 2.42 20.53 -15.42
C TYR A 238 1.89 21.11 -14.11
N GLY A 239 0.90 21.99 -14.24
CA GLY A 239 0.02 22.36 -13.15
C GLY A 239 -1.23 21.45 -13.13
N PRO A 240 -2.12 21.62 -12.15
CA PRO A 240 -3.29 20.76 -11.97
C PRO A 240 -4.27 20.80 -13.17
N GLN A 241 -4.43 21.99 -13.80
CA GLN A 241 -5.31 22.13 -14.95
C GLN A 241 -4.77 21.41 -16.20
N ASP A 242 -3.45 21.28 -16.31
CA ASP A 242 -2.82 20.60 -17.44
C ASP A 242 -3.10 19.09 -17.38
N TYR A 243 -2.97 18.48 -16.18
CA TYR A 243 -3.39 17.09 -15.96
C TYR A 243 -4.89 16.87 -16.19
N GLN A 244 -5.73 17.83 -15.74
CA GLN A 244 -7.18 17.76 -15.98
C GLN A 244 -7.52 17.77 -17.46
N ILE A 245 -6.77 18.49 -18.29
CA ILE A 245 -6.95 18.53 -19.74
C ILE A 245 -6.42 17.23 -20.37
N ALA A 246 -5.22 16.82 -20.00
CA ALA A 246 -4.54 15.66 -20.57
C ALA A 246 -5.36 14.37 -20.38
N TYR A 247 -5.89 14.14 -19.19
CA TYR A 247 -6.67 12.95 -18.86
C TYR A 247 -8.19 13.14 -19.02
N ASP A 248 -8.63 14.12 -19.81
CA ASP A 248 -10.01 14.47 -20.16
C ASP A 248 -10.96 14.62 -18.95
N ALA A 249 -10.40 15.05 -17.82
CA ALA A 249 -11.16 15.36 -16.61
C ALA A 249 -11.98 16.64 -16.75
N ALA A 250 -11.50 17.62 -17.55
CA ALA A 250 -12.16 18.88 -17.84
C ALA A 250 -12.24 19.06 -19.36
N SER A 251 -13.40 18.83 -19.96
CA SER A 251 -13.60 19.26 -21.34
C SER A 251 -13.36 20.78 -21.45
N PRO A 252 -12.59 21.27 -22.44
CA PRO A 252 -12.41 22.71 -22.66
C PRO A 252 -13.72 23.51 -22.75
N ALA A 253 -14.82 22.87 -23.12
CA ALA A 253 -16.18 23.44 -23.11
C ALA A 253 -16.76 23.56 -21.68
N ALA A 254 -16.27 22.79 -20.69
CA ALA A 254 -16.74 22.86 -19.31
C ALA A 254 -16.02 23.96 -18.51
N ALA A 255 -14.78 24.29 -18.85
CA ALA A 255 -14.04 25.41 -18.25
C ALA A 255 -14.68 26.78 -18.49
N SER A 256 -15.58 26.88 -19.48
CA SER A 256 -16.25 28.12 -19.90
C SER A 256 -17.69 28.26 -19.41
N ALA A 257 -18.30 27.22 -18.82
CA ALA A 257 -19.71 27.18 -18.53
C ALA A 257 -20.02 27.05 -17.02
N VAL A 258 -20.46 28.16 -16.48
CA VAL A 258 -21.42 28.26 -15.38
C VAL A 258 -20.99 27.55 -14.09
N THR A 259 -20.70 28.34 -13.07
CA THR A 259 -20.75 27.88 -11.67
C THR A 259 -22.01 27.06 -11.50
N PRO A 260 -21.96 25.75 -11.35
CA PRO A 260 -23.14 24.94 -11.23
C PRO A 260 -23.93 25.37 -10.00
N ALA A 261 -25.26 25.29 -10.02
CA ALA A 261 -26.13 25.74 -8.92
C ALA A 261 -25.82 25.05 -7.56
N TRP A 262 -25.06 23.93 -7.56
CA TRP A 262 -24.60 23.22 -6.38
C TRP A 262 -23.38 23.87 -5.69
N ALA A 263 -22.61 24.73 -6.37
CA ALA A 263 -21.53 25.49 -5.72
C ALA A 263 -22.04 26.45 -4.64
N THR A 264 -23.34 26.59 -4.50
CA THR A 264 -24.02 27.46 -3.53
C THR A 264 -24.72 26.70 -2.38
N GLY A 265 -24.22 25.54 -1.96
CA GLY A 265 -24.64 24.91 -0.68
C GLY A 265 -25.67 23.78 -0.76
N THR A 266 -25.85 23.14 -1.90
CA THR A 266 -26.70 21.94 -2.00
C THR A 266 -25.95 20.69 -1.55
N SER A 267 -26.61 19.87 -0.73
CA SER A 267 -26.15 18.56 -0.26
C SER A 267 -25.81 17.63 -1.42
N CYS A 268 -24.69 16.88 -1.30
CA CYS A 268 -24.26 15.86 -2.26
C CYS A 268 -25.27 14.71 -2.47
N SER A 269 -26.30 14.62 -1.65
CA SER A 269 -27.36 13.60 -1.73
C SER A 269 -28.42 13.84 -2.82
N SER A 270 -28.37 14.95 -3.56
CA SER A 270 -29.41 15.37 -4.52
C SER A 270 -29.02 15.26 -6.00
N PHE A 271 -27.93 14.56 -6.33
CA PHE A 271 -27.43 14.51 -7.71
C PHE A 271 -28.04 13.37 -8.53
N THR A 272 -28.62 13.73 -9.67
CA THR A 272 -28.89 12.80 -10.77
C THR A 272 -27.71 12.84 -11.73
N ALA A 273 -27.01 11.71 -11.89
CA ALA A 273 -25.93 11.58 -12.88
C ALA A 273 -26.44 11.97 -14.29
N PRO A 274 -25.68 12.60 -15.15
CA PRO A 274 -24.24 12.63 -15.45
C PRO A 274 -23.60 14.04 -15.45
N GLN A 275 -23.96 14.92 -14.54
CA GLN A 275 -23.60 16.35 -14.60
C GLN A 275 -22.28 16.73 -13.91
N LEU A 276 -21.52 15.79 -13.31
CA LEU A 276 -20.55 16.15 -12.28
C LEU A 276 -19.13 15.63 -12.46
N LEU A 277 -18.71 15.35 -13.68
CA LEU A 277 -17.27 15.10 -13.91
C LEU A 277 -16.38 16.29 -13.58
N SER A 278 -16.96 17.44 -13.25
CA SER A 278 -16.22 18.68 -13.06
C SER A 278 -15.37 18.70 -11.77
N THR A 279 -15.70 17.94 -10.74
CA THR A 279 -14.90 17.93 -9.48
C THR A 279 -15.16 16.71 -8.60
N GLY A 280 -14.20 16.36 -7.72
CA GLY A 280 -14.36 15.40 -6.63
C GLY A 280 -15.10 15.95 -5.40
N LYS A 281 -15.80 17.07 -5.50
CA LYS A 281 -16.39 17.85 -4.38
C LYS A 281 -17.20 17.05 -3.37
N CYS A 282 -17.80 15.95 -3.78
CA CYS A 282 -18.63 15.12 -2.90
C CYS A 282 -17.85 13.99 -2.23
N THR A 283 -16.60 13.78 -2.62
CA THR A 283 -15.77 12.65 -2.16
C THR A 283 -14.72 13.16 -1.20
N ALA A 284 -14.61 12.53 -0.03
CA ALA A 284 -13.49 12.71 0.88
C ALA A 284 -12.40 11.69 0.52
N VAL A 285 -11.14 12.13 0.58
CA VAL A 285 -9.96 11.31 0.32
C VAL A 285 -8.99 11.37 1.48
N GLY A 286 -8.09 10.39 1.57
CA GLY A 286 -7.05 10.28 2.58
C GLY A 286 -5.66 10.21 1.98
N ILE A 287 -4.66 10.55 2.77
CA ILE A 287 -3.25 10.30 2.50
C ILE A 287 -2.69 9.64 3.75
N ILE A 288 -2.01 8.51 3.58
CA ILE A 288 -1.21 7.91 4.64
C ILE A 288 0.15 8.62 4.59
N ALA A 289 0.52 9.25 5.69
CA ALA A 289 1.71 10.10 5.79
C ALA A 289 2.46 9.83 7.10
N GLU A 290 3.61 10.45 7.28
CA GLU A 290 4.33 10.43 8.55
C GLU A 290 4.83 11.84 8.92
N GLY A 291 5.22 12.03 10.19
CA GLY A 291 5.93 13.21 10.63
C GLY A 291 5.07 14.44 10.97
N ASP A 292 5.66 15.63 10.85
CA ASP A 292 5.00 16.91 11.10
C ASP A 292 4.52 17.56 9.79
N LEU A 293 3.23 17.58 9.57
CA LEU A 293 2.60 18.13 8.37
C LEU A 293 2.24 19.61 8.48
N THR A 294 2.77 20.33 9.48
CA THR A 294 2.42 21.73 9.71
C THR A 294 2.75 22.62 8.51
N GLN A 295 3.83 22.34 7.79
CA GLN A 295 4.20 23.09 6.59
C GLN A 295 3.43 22.60 5.36
N VAL A 296 3.27 21.30 5.17
CA VAL A 296 2.50 20.69 4.07
C VAL A 296 1.09 21.30 3.95
N VAL A 297 0.38 21.48 5.07
CA VAL A 297 -0.94 22.15 5.05
C VAL A 297 -0.88 23.60 4.57
N LYS A 298 0.20 24.34 4.86
CA LYS A 298 0.37 25.73 4.37
C LYS A 298 0.73 25.76 2.89
N ASP A 299 1.52 24.81 2.43
CA ASP A 299 1.95 24.72 1.05
C ASP A 299 0.78 24.30 0.14
N LEU A 300 -0.08 23.40 0.60
CA LEU A 300 -1.34 23.11 -0.09
C LEU A 300 -2.19 24.38 -0.28
N VAL A 301 -2.37 25.20 0.76
CA VAL A 301 -3.13 26.46 0.66
C VAL A 301 -2.45 27.43 -0.33
N THR A 302 -1.11 27.44 -0.38
CA THR A 302 -0.33 28.27 -1.31
C THR A 302 -0.50 27.77 -2.74
N TYR A 303 -0.47 26.46 -2.95
CA TYR A 303 -0.72 25.81 -4.24
C TYR A 303 -2.12 26.12 -4.76
N GLU A 304 -3.14 25.93 -3.94
CA GLU A 304 -4.53 26.22 -4.31
C GLU A 304 -4.71 27.68 -4.75
N LYS A 305 -4.09 28.62 -4.04
CA LYS A 305 -4.11 30.04 -4.44
C LYS A 305 -3.36 30.29 -5.73
N THR A 306 -2.20 29.65 -5.92
CA THR A 306 -1.35 29.82 -7.10
C THR A 306 -2.09 29.38 -8.36
N TYR A 307 -2.81 28.27 -8.28
CA TYR A 307 -3.53 27.68 -9.42
C TYR A 307 -5.03 28.04 -9.44
N ALA A 308 -5.48 28.96 -8.59
CA ALA A 308 -6.89 29.36 -8.47
C ALA A 308 -7.85 28.17 -8.25
N LEU A 309 -7.41 27.17 -7.47
CA LEU A 309 -8.22 26.04 -7.03
C LEU A 309 -9.10 26.44 -5.84
N PRO A 310 -10.22 25.76 -5.62
CA PRO A 310 -10.99 25.89 -4.38
C PRO A 310 -10.19 25.38 -3.18
N GLU A 311 -10.25 26.10 -2.06
CA GLU A 311 -9.64 25.65 -0.81
C GLU A 311 -10.31 24.36 -0.30
N VAL A 312 -9.50 23.35 0.04
CA VAL A 312 -9.95 22.03 0.52
C VAL A 312 -9.85 21.99 2.05
N PRO A 313 -10.93 21.59 2.76
CA PRO A 313 -10.85 21.33 4.20
C PRO A 313 -9.88 20.19 4.50
N VAL A 314 -8.95 20.41 5.42
CA VAL A 314 -7.92 19.43 5.83
C VAL A 314 -8.11 19.03 7.29
N THR A 315 -7.91 17.76 7.59
CA THR A 315 -7.80 17.23 8.95
C THR A 315 -6.58 16.32 9.06
N VAL A 316 -5.70 16.61 10.01
CA VAL A 316 -4.55 15.77 10.36
C VAL A 316 -4.93 14.89 11.55
N VAL A 317 -4.78 13.56 11.40
CA VAL A 317 -5.14 12.54 12.38
C VAL A 317 -3.89 11.71 12.70
N ASN A 318 -3.28 11.95 13.84
CA ASN A 318 -2.17 11.11 14.29
C ASN A 318 -2.68 9.71 14.67
N ALA A 319 -2.06 8.68 14.12
CA ALA A 319 -2.36 7.28 14.45
C ALA A 319 -1.53 6.77 15.62
N GLY A 320 -0.35 7.36 15.84
CA GLY A 320 0.55 7.10 16.95
C GLY A 320 0.95 8.37 17.69
N ILE A 321 2.17 8.39 18.21
CA ILE A 321 2.76 9.58 18.85
C ILE A 321 3.12 10.58 17.75
N ALA A 322 2.76 11.86 17.94
CA ALA A 322 3.13 12.91 16.99
C ALA A 322 4.67 13.01 16.90
N SER A 323 5.18 12.99 15.69
CA SER A 323 6.60 13.11 15.39
C SER A 323 6.94 14.54 14.94
N PRO A 324 8.10 15.09 15.31
CA PRO A 324 8.60 16.36 14.76
C PRO A 324 9.37 16.18 13.44
N ASP A 325 9.40 15.00 12.87
CA ASP A 325 10.10 14.72 11.62
C ASP A 325 9.42 15.44 10.45
N THR A 326 10.21 16.07 9.59
CA THR A 326 9.76 16.78 8.39
C THR A 326 10.44 16.22 7.13
N SER A 327 11.12 15.08 7.23
CA SER A 327 11.91 14.53 6.11
C SER A 327 11.04 14.08 4.93
N GLY A 328 9.76 13.74 5.18
CA GLY A 328 8.79 13.37 4.16
C GLY A 328 7.98 14.55 3.57
N GLU A 329 8.29 15.80 3.92
CA GLU A 329 7.48 16.97 3.55
C GLU A 329 7.22 17.05 2.03
N ASP A 330 8.26 16.86 1.23
CA ASP A 330 8.17 16.91 -0.24
C ASP A 330 7.14 15.89 -0.79
N GLU A 331 7.11 14.69 -0.22
CA GLU A 331 6.18 13.63 -0.62
C GLU A 331 4.74 13.99 -0.28
N TRP A 332 4.51 14.46 0.94
CA TRP A 332 3.15 14.80 1.38
C TRP A 332 2.62 16.08 0.71
N ASP A 333 3.51 16.98 0.28
CA ASP A 333 3.18 18.09 -0.59
C ASP A 333 2.75 17.60 -1.98
N LEU A 334 3.53 16.70 -2.60
CA LEU A 334 3.19 16.08 -3.88
C LEU A 334 1.81 15.42 -3.82
N ASP A 335 1.61 14.54 -2.84
CA ASP A 335 0.38 13.78 -2.68
C ASP A 335 -0.86 14.67 -2.54
N SER A 336 -0.79 15.64 -1.63
CA SER A 336 -1.94 16.51 -1.35
C SER A 336 -2.27 17.43 -2.51
N GLN A 337 -1.25 18.03 -3.13
CA GLN A 337 -1.42 19.03 -4.18
C GLN A 337 -1.86 18.39 -5.50
N THR A 338 -1.31 17.24 -5.86
CA THR A 338 -1.66 16.62 -7.14
C THR A 338 -2.99 15.88 -7.09
N SER A 339 -3.29 15.16 -5.99
CA SER A 339 -4.58 14.48 -5.85
C SER A 339 -5.75 15.46 -5.79
N THR A 340 -5.66 16.51 -4.97
CA THR A 340 -6.71 17.53 -4.89
C THR A 340 -6.75 18.40 -6.14
N GLY A 341 -5.60 18.63 -6.77
CA GLY A 341 -5.45 19.38 -8.01
C GLY A 341 -6.15 18.74 -9.20
N ILE A 342 -5.90 17.45 -9.47
CA ILE A 342 -6.61 16.76 -10.57
C ILE A 342 -8.08 16.54 -10.22
N ALA A 343 -8.42 16.32 -8.96
CA ALA A 343 -9.80 16.27 -8.50
C ALA A 343 -10.52 17.61 -8.64
N ASN A 344 -9.79 18.71 -8.81
CA ASN A 344 -10.22 20.10 -8.81
C ASN A 344 -10.90 20.58 -7.52
N GLN A 345 -11.35 19.70 -6.67
CA GLN A 345 -11.85 19.89 -5.30
C GLN A 345 -12.25 18.51 -4.75
N VAL A 346 -11.98 18.29 -3.48
CA VAL A 346 -12.58 17.18 -2.71
C VAL A 346 -13.43 17.73 -1.57
N SER A 347 -14.30 16.93 -0.99
CA SER A 347 -15.13 17.39 0.14
C SER A 347 -14.31 17.59 1.40
N HIS A 348 -13.26 16.78 1.57
CA HIS A 348 -12.34 16.82 2.68
C HIS A 348 -11.08 16.01 2.35
N LEU A 349 -9.93 16.49 2.79
CA LEU A 349 -8.66 15.77 2.77
C LEU A 349 -8.29 15.37 4.20
N TYR A 350 -8.08 14.08 4.43
CA TYR A 350 -7.58 13.56 5.70
C TYR A 350 -6.13 13.11 5.53
N PHE A 351 -5.24 13.56 6.40
CA PHE A 351 -3.95 12.93 6.59
C PHE A 351 -4.02 11.98 7.78
N TYR A 352 -3.70 10.72 7.57
CA TYR A 352 -3.54 9.73 8.63
C TYR A 352 -2.04 9.54 8.83
N VAL A 353 -1.56 10.00 9.99
CA VAL A 353 -0.14 10.26 10.19
C VAL A 353 0.48 9.25 11.13
N ALA A 354 1.45 8.52 10.62
CA ALA A 354 2.32 7.62 11.36
C ALA A 354 3.39 8.40 12.16
N THR A 355 3.97 7.76 13.15
CA THR A 355 5.10 8.31 13.91
C THR A 355 6.39 8.27 13.09
N SER A 356 6.56 7.26 12.24
CA SER A 356 7.71 7.03 11.37
C SER A 356 7.34 6.17 10.16
N MET A 357 8.29 5.98 9.23
CA MET A 357 8.13 5.12 8.05
C MET A 357 8.38 3.62 8.33
N THR A 358 8.23 3.16 9.57
CA THR A 358 8.29 1.72 9.88
C THR A 358 6.96 1.04 9.59
N ASP A 359 6.98 -0.27 9.23
CA ASP A 359 5.78 -1.06 8.97
C ASP A 359 4.77 -1.00 10.12
N SER A 360 5.25 -1.05 11.35
CA SER A 360 4.38 -0.98 12.53
C SER A 360 3.64 0.36 12.62
N ASP A 361 4.33 1.48 12.38
CA ASP A 361 3.74 2.81 12.51
C ASP A 361 2.81 3.15 11.34
N LEU A 362 3.22 2.79 10.11
CA LEU A 362 2.39 2.97 8.91
C LEU A 362 1.15 2.06 8.94
N GLY A 363 1.29 0.82 9.43
CA GLY A 363 0.15 -0.07 9.66
C GLY A 363 -0.89 0.53 10.62
N LEU A 364 -0.45 1.27 11.66
CA LEU A 364 -1.37 2.02 12.53
C LEU A 364 -2.09 3.14 11.78
N ALA A 365 -1.40 3.87 10.90
CA ALA A 365 -2.01 4.94 10.10
C ALA A 365 -3.02 4.38 9.07
N ILE A 366 -2.68 3.27 8.40
CA ILE A 366 -3.58 2.52 7.52
C ILE A 366 -4.81 2.07 8.29
N ASN A 367 -4.60 1.43 9.45
CA ASN A 367 -5.71 1.00 10.30
C ASN A 367 -6.62 2.15 10.72
N LYS A 368 -6.03 3.32 11.01
CA LYS A 368 -6.79 4.52 11.39
C LYS A 368 -7.64 5.04 10.24
N ALA A 369 -7.12 5.03 9.01
CA ALA A 369 -7.87 5.41 7.81
C ALA A 369 -9.07 4.48 7.60
N VAL A 370 -8.86 3.18 7.69
CA VAL A 370 -9.86 2.15 7.47
C VAL A 370 -10.91 2.15 8.60
N SER A 371 -10.47 2.10 9.85
CA SER A 371 -11.37 2.03 11.02
C SER A 371 -12.18 3.30 11.24
N SER A 372 -11.73 4.47 10.75
CA SER A 372 -12.52 5.71 10.79
C SER A 372 -13.63 5.76 9.75
N ASN A 373 -13.45 5.07 8.60
CA ASN A 373 -14.38 5.03 7.46
C ASN A 373 -14.87 6.42 7.02
N GLN A 374 -13.96 7.41 7.00
CA GLN A 374 -14.27 8.80 6.65
C GLN A 374 -14.04 9.11 5.17
N VAL A 375 -13.25 8.29 4.47
CA VAL A 375 -12.82 8.51 3.08
C VAL A 375 -13.40 7.47 2.14
N LYS A 376 -13.34 7.75 0.82
CA LYS A 376 -13.69 6.79 -0.25
C LYS A 376 -12.48 6.26 -1.00
N ALA A 377 -11.35 6.94 -0.86
CA ALA A 377 -10.06 6.47 -1.32
C ALA A 377 -8.97 7.04 -0.42
N PHE A 378 -7.83 6.37 -0.35
CA PHE A 378 -6.63 6.93 0.23
C PHE A 378 -5.40 6.54 -0.59
N ASN A 379 -4.35 7.37 -0.50
CA ASN A 379 -3.10 7.23 -1.22
C ASN A 379 -1.96 6.83 -0.30
N MET A 380 -1.05 6.02 -0.84
CA MET A 380 0.19 5.57 -0.23
C MET A 380 1.30 5.70 -1.28
N SER A 381 2.05 6.80 -1.23
CA SER A 381 3.18 7.05 -2.12
C SER A 381 4.49 6.55 -1.49
N PHE A 382 4.47 5.31 -1.07
CA PHE A 382 5.61 4.62 -0.48
C PHE A 382 5.49 3.12 -0.68
N GLY A 383 6.64 2.46 -0.65
CA GLY A 383 6.68 1.01 -0.75
C GLY A 383 8.01 0.42 -0.33
N GLU A 384 8.07 -0.89 -0.29
CA GLU A 384 9.28 -1.70 -0.18
C GLU A 384 9.08 -3.03 -0.90
N CYS A 385 10.18 -3.74 -1.18
CA CYS A 385 10.11 -5.08 -1.77
C CYS A 385 9.22 -6.00 -0.94
N GLU A 386 8.23 -6.64 -1.56
CA GLU A 386 7.22 -7.47 -0.87
C GLU A 386 7.83 -8.60 -0.02
N PHE A 387 9.08 -8.96 -0.27
CA PHE A 387 9.82 -9.93 0.51
C PHE A 387 9.97 -9.53 1.99
N PHE A 388 10.16 -8.25 2.31
CA PHE A 388 10.38 -7.79 3.69
C PHE A 388 9.08 -7.75 4.51
N PRO A 389 7.96 -7.17 4.04
CA PRO A 389 6.68 -7.26 4.74
C PRO A 389 6.15 -8.71 4.84
N TYR A 390 6.52 -9.60 3.91
CA TYR A 390 6.28 -11.02 4.07
C TYR A 390 7.07 -11.63 5.23
N LEU A 391 8.31 -11.15 5.49
CA LEU A 391 9.14 -11.67 6.58
C LEU A 391 8.71 -11.15 7.95
N ASP A 392 8.42 -9.89 8.08
CA ASP A 392 8.06 -9.32 9.38
C ASP A 392 6.59 -9.52 9.74
N GLY A 393 5.76 -9.88 8.76
CA GLY A 393 4.34 -10.19 8.92
C GLY A 393 3.42 -8.98 8.77
N SER A 394 3.91 -7.81 8.36
CA SER A 394 3.08 -6.65 8.02
C SER A 394 2.17 -6.94 6.84
N MET A 395 2.67 -7.59 5.78
CA MET A 395 1.90 -7.98 4.60
C MET A 395 0.56 -8.63 4.96
N VAL A 396 0.58 -9.67 5.80
CA VAL A 396 -0.67 -10.39 6.14
C VAL A 396 -1.61 -9.57 7.02
N LEU A 397 -1.08 -8.65 7.84
CA LEU A 397 -1.90 -7.77 8.69
C LEU A 397 -2.52 -6.64 7.89
N ASP A 398 -1.74 -6.01 7.02
CA ASP A 398 -2.19 -4.92 6.18
C ASP A 398 -3.22 -5.40 5.15
N ASP A 399 -3.06 -6.61 4.61
CA ASP A 399 -4.04 -7.23 3.72
C ASP A 399 -5.41 -7.45 4.39
N GLU A 400 -5.45 -7.77 5.68
CA GLU A 400 -6.72 -7.82 6.44
C GLU A 400 -7.34 -6.41 6.52
N MET A 401 -6.54 -5.37 6.74
CA MET A 401 -7.01 -3.97 6.77
C MET A 401 -7.45 -3.47 5.38
N PHE A 402 -6.72 -3.79 4.32
CA PHE A 402 -7.11 -3.44 2.95
C PHE A 402 -8.36 -4.22 2.51
N GLY A 403 -8.51 -5.47 2.95
CA GLY A 403 -9.72 -6.26 2.77
C GLY A 403 -10.95 -5.61 3.44
N GLU A 404 -10.78 -5.10 4.66
CA GLU A 404 -11.80 -4.29 5.34
C GLU A 404 -12.12 -3.03 4.53
N ALA A 405 -11.12 -2.27 4.07
CA ALA A 405 -11.30 -1.08 3.24
C ALA A 405 -12.15 -1.39 2.00
N ALA A 406 -11.82 -2.44 1.26
CA ALA A 406 -12.56 -2.86 0.08
C ALA A 406 -14.02 -3.22 0.40
N LEU A 407 -14.28 -3.92 1.51
CA LEU A 407 -15.63 -4.27 1.96
C LEU A 407 -16.42 -3.04 2.45
N GLN A 408 -15.74 -1.99 2.91
CA GLN A 408 -16.34 -0.70 3.26
C GLN A 408 -16.57 0.20 2.05
N GLY A 409 -16.10 -0.20 0.87
CA GLY A 409 -16.16 0.58 -0.36
C GLY A 409 -15.17 1.74 -0.38
N ILE A 410 -14.02 1.53 0.25
CA ILE A 410 -12.86 2.41 0.20
C ILE A 410 -11.86 1.81 -0.78
N THR A 411 -11.23 2.64 -1.61
CA THR A 411 -10.19 2.23 -2.56
C THR A 411 -8.83 2.73 -2.09
N PRO A 412 -7.93 1.86 -1.60
CA PRO A 412 -6.52 2.17 -1.42
C PRO A 412 -5.82 2.29 -2.78
N PHE A 413 -4.96 3.28 -2.96
CA PHE A 413 -4.03 3.45 -4.07
C PHE A 413 -2.60 3.42 -3.54
N ALA A 414 -1.68 2.82 -4.29
CA ALA A 414 -0.26 2.84 -3.94
C ALA A 414 0.60 2.99 -5.19
N SER A 415 1.69 3.75 -5.05
CA SER A 415 2.77 3.81 -6.02
C SER A 415 3.41 2.42 -6.21
N ALA A 416 3.77 2.07 -7.45
CA ALA A 416 4.29 0.75 -7.77
C ALA A 416 5.81 0.64 -7.63
N ASP A 417 6.49 1.67 -7.16
CA ASP A 417 7.95 1.81 -7.05
C ASP A 417 8.59 2.48 -8.28
N ASP A 418 9.81 3.02 -8.07
CA ASP A 418 10.60 3.80 -9.02
C ASP A 418 11.89 3.07 -9.46
N ASN A 419 11.93 1.75 -9.30
CA ASN A 419 13.11 0.93 -9.58
C ASN A 419 12.92 -0.06 -10.75
N GLY A 420 11.89 0.14 -11.55
CA GLY A 420 11.55 -0.73 -12.67
C GLY A 420 11.13 -2.13 -12.19
N SER A 421 11.57 -3.16 -12.88
CA SER A 421 11.30 -4.56 -12.53
C SER A 421 12.19 -5.11 -11.41
N ALA A 422 13.12 -4.32 -10.91
CA ALA A 422 13.86 -4.61 -9.69
C ALA A 422 13.11 -3.97 -8.52
N CYS A 423 13.32 -4.46 -7.33
CA CYS A 423 12.81 -3.83 -6.13
C CYS A 423 13.94 -3.80 -5.08
N PRO A 424 14.88 -2.86 -5.16
CA PRO A 424 15.85 -2.66 -4.12
C PRO A 424 15.17 -1.97 -2.93
N SER A 425 15.08 -2.64 -1.78
CA SER A 425 14.70 -1.97 -0.54
C SER A 425 15.86 -1.16 0.01
N GLU A 426 15.55 0.00 0.55
CA GLU A 426 16.47 0.80 1.33
C GLU A 426 16.26 0.54 2.82
N GLY A 427 17.36 0.22 3.51
CA GLY A 427 17.38 0.16 4.97
C GLY A 427 17.51 1.54 5.60
N PRO A 428 17.59 1.63 6.93
CA PRO A 428 17.77 2.88 7.64
C PRO A 428 18.91 3.73 7.04
N ASN A 429 18.68 5.01 6.87
CA ASN A 429 19.60 5.99 6.27
C ASN A 429 19.89 5.78 4.77
N GLY A 430 18.95 5.26 4.00
CA GLY A 430 19.09 5.13 2.54
C GLY A 430 20.15 4.10 2.12
N VAL A 431 20.36 3.06 2.93
CA VAL A 431 21.30 1.98 2.61
C VAL A 431 20.56 0.91 1.82
N PRO A 432 20.93 0.65 0.55
CA PRO A 432 20.30 -0.40 -0.23
C PRO A 432 20.42 -1.76 0.45
N LEU A 433 19.31 -2.48 0.58
CA LEU A 433 19.27 -3.88 0.99
C LEU A 433 19.23 -4.77 -0.27
N ASP A 434 20.00 -5.84 -0.30
CA ASP A 434 19.96 -6.81 -1.40
C ASP A 434 18.80 -7.80 -1.18
N GLY A 435 17.59 -7.41 -1.57
CA GLY A 435 16.46 -8.32 -1.72
C GLY A 435 16.46 -9.01 -3.10
N PRO A 436 15.65 -10.07 -3.28
CA PRO A 436 15.39 -10.59 -4.62
C PRO A 436 14.63 -9.54 -5.45
N PRO A 437 14.80 -9.52 -6.80
CA PRO A 437 13.91 -8.74 -7.65
C PRO A 437 12.47 -9.24 -7.47
N ASP A 438 11.56 -8.36 -7.07
CA ASP A 438 10.13 -8.64 -6.92
C ASP A 438 9.32 -7.35 -7.08
N THR A 439 8.02 -7.39 -6.77
CA THR A 439 7.15 -6.22 -6.81
C THR A 439 7.19 -5.47 -5.47
N SER A 440 6.77 -4.21 -5.48
CA SER A 440 6.67 -3.39 -4.27
C SER A 440 5.36 -3.68 -3.51
N TYR A 441 5.42 -3.65 -2.18
CA TYR A 441 4.28 -3.66 -1.27
C TYR A 441 4.17 -2.28 -0.59
N PRO A 442 2.97 -1.68 -0.44
CA PRO A 442 1.64 -2.29 -0.50
C PRO A 442 1.00 -2.37 -1.90
N ALA A 443 1.66 -1.95 -2.98
CA ALA A 443 1.10 -2.02 -4.33
C ALA A 443 0.74 -3.47 -4.76
N SER A 444 1.49 -4.48 -4.31
CA SER A 444 1.20 -5.88 -4.63
C SER A 444 -0.01 -6.46 -3.88
N SER A 445 -0.55 -5.79 -2.86
CA SER A 445 -1.75 -6.26 -2.17
C SER A 445 -2.93 -6.49 -3.13
N PRO A 446 -3.69 -7.60 -2.99
CA PRO A 446 -4.87 -7.85 -3.82
C PRO A 446 -6.05 -6.92 -3.53
N TYR A 447 -5.94 -6.00 -2.59
CA TYR A 447 -6.98 -5.03 -2.23
C TYR A 447 -6.54 -3.58 -2.42
N VAL A 448 -5.41 -3.36 -3.09
CA VAL A 448 -4.85 -2.04 -3.43
C VAL A 448 -4.84 -1.88 -4.94
N ILE A 449 -5.09 -0.66 -5.42
CA ILE A 449 -4.86 -0.28 -6.82
C ILE A 449 -3.40 0.15 -6.95
N ALA A 450 -2.61 -0.68 -7.59
CA ALA A 450 -1.22 -0.40 -7.89
C ALA A 450 -1.11 0.56 -9.08
N VAL A 451 -0.33 1.61 -8.95
CA VAL A 451 -0.19 2.64 -9.97
C VAL A 451 1.25 2.75 -10.45
N GLY A 452 1.48 2.35 -11.70
CA GLY A 452 2.74 2.51 -12.41
C GLY A 452 2.92 3.89 -13.02
N GLY A 453 4.07 4.10 -13.67
CA GLY A 453 4.48 5.37 -14.20
C GLY A 453 4.57 5.41 -15.73
N THR A 454 4.21 6.57 -16.30
CA THR A 454 4.37 6.86 -17.73
C THR A 454 5.09 8.17 -17.96
N ASN A 455 5.64 8.34 -19.15
CA ASN A 455 6.01 9.62 -19.74
C ASN A 455 4.86 10.08 -20.63
N LEU A 456 4.13 11.10 -20.18
CA LEU A 456 2.99 11.65 -20.90
C LEU A 456 3.42 12.72 -21.91
N PHE A 457 3.02 12.56 -23.14
CA PHE A 457 3.20 13.54 -24.22
C PHE A 457 1.86 14.17 -24.58
N THR A 458 1.83 15.48 -24.61
CA THR A 458 0.63 16.25 -24.93
C THR A 458 0.85 17.20 -26.11
N ASN A 459 -0.25 17.58 -26.75
CA ASN A 459 -0.23 18.67 -27.69
C ASN A 459 0.06 20.02 -26.99
N ALA A 460 0.36 21.08 -27.75
CA ALA A 460 0.67 22.40 -27.22
C ALA A 460 -0.43 23.02 -26.33
N ASN A 461 -1.64 22.50 -26.37
CA ASN A 461 -2.77 22.89 -25.53
C ASN A 461 -3.05 21.90 -24.40
N PHE A 462 -2.06 21.07 -24.05
CA PHE A 462 -2.12 20.02 -23.03
C PHE A 462 -3.13 18.89 -23.28
N THR A 463 -3.78 18.82 -24.45
CA THR A 463 -4.59 17.63 -24.75
C THR A 463 -3.71 16.42 -24.96
N TYR A 464 -4.17 15.26 -24.50
CA TYR A 464 -3.49 13.97 -24.65
C TYR A 464 -3.05 13.74 -26.10
N ASP A 465 -1.83 13.24 -26.28
CA ASP A 465 -1.31 12.78 -27.56
C ASP A 465 -0.99 11.28 -27.48
N TYR A 466 -0.02 10.90 -26.66
CA TYR A 466 0.31 9.50 -26.34
C TYR A 466 1.13 9.41 -25.05
N GLU A 467 1.34 8.19 -24.57
CA GLU A 467 2.22 7.88 -23.43
C GLU A 467 3.23 6.80 -23.82
N ILE A 468 4.36 6.82 -23.14
CA ILE A 468 5.39 5.78 -23.16
C ILE A 468 5.58 5.31 -21.73
N ALA A 469 5.65 4.00 -21.50
CA ALA A 469 5.98 3.46 -20.18
C ALA A 469 7.28 4.07 -19.66
N TRP A 470 7.26 4.51 -18.41
CA TRP A 470 8.47 5.02 -17.77
C TRP A 470 9.40 3.86 -17.42
N GLU A 471 10.69 4.00 -17.72
CA GLU A 471 11.68 2.92 -17.54
C GLU A 471 11.89 2.53 -16.07
N ALA A 472 11.58 3.42 -15.16
CA ALA A 472 11.65 3.19 -13.72
C ALA A 472 10.30 2.78 -13.10
N SER A 473 9.21 2.72 -13.89
CA SER A 473 7.91 2.24 -13.37
C SER A 473 8.04 0.87 -12.73
N GLY A 474 7.71 0.74 -11.47
CA GLY A 474 7.62 -0.53 -10.77
C GLY A 474 6.56 -1.44 -11.39
N GLY A 475 6.79 -2.74 -11.33
CA GLY A 475 5.81 -3.70 -11.82
C GLY A 475 6.40 -5.07 -12.10
N GLY A 476 5.51 -6.06 -12.15
CA GLY A 476 5.90 -7.45 -12.32
C GLY A 476 4.83 -8.43 -11.83
N ILE A 477 5.29 -9.58 -11.38
CA ILE A 477 4.46 -10.68 -10.87
C ILE A 477 4.82 -10.91 -9.42
N SER A 478 3.86 -10.74 -8.52
CA SER A 478 4.06 -11.00 -7.10
C SER A 478 4.47 -12.45 -6.83
N LEU A 479 5.40 -12.63 -5.93
CA LEU A 479 5.88 -13.93 -5.45
C LEU A 479 5.06 -14.42 -4.25
N PHE A 480 4.40 -13.54 -3.53
CA PHE A 480 3.72 -13.84 -2.27
C PHE A 480 2.21 -13.62 -2.35
N GLU A 481 1.74 -12.66 -3.17
CA GLU A 481 0.34 -12.31 -3.25
C GLU A 481 -0.42 -13.11 -4.29
N ASN A 482 -1.61 -13.57 -3.85
CA ASN A 482 -2.50 -14.29 -4.73
C ASN A 482 -3.27 -13.34 -5.65
N SER A 483 -3.48 -13.77 -6.88
CA SER A 483 -4.30 -13.03 -7.83
C SER A 483 -5.72 -12.84 -7.32
N PRO A 484 -6.24 -11.60 -7.29
CA PRO A 484 -7.64 -11.35 -7.00
C PRO A 484 -8.53 -11.82 -8.17
N PHE A 485 -9.80 -12.10 -7.87
CA PHE A 485 -10.73 -12.66 -8.85
C PHE A 485 -10.98 -11.78 -10.09
N TRP A 486 -10.78 -10.48 -9.98
CA TRP A 486 -11.01 -9.54 -11.09
C TRP A 486 -9.88 -9.54 -12.10
N GLN A 487 -8.64 -9.83 -11.72
CA GLN A 487 -7.55 -9.99 -12.67
C GLN A 487 -7.71 -11.24 -13.55
N ALA A 488 -8.44 -12.23 -13.07
CA ALA A 488 -8.76 -13.45 -13.80
C ALA A 488 -9.97 -13.31 -14.74
N TYR A 489 -10.55 -12.11 -14.92
CA TYR A 489 -11.58 -11.91 -15.93
C TYR A 489 -11.04 -12.26 -17.31
N THR A 490 -11.84 -13.00 -18.07
CA THR A 490 -11.54 -13.35 -19.46
C THR A 490 -12.31 -12.41 -20.36
N GLY A 491 -11.65 -11.56 -21.11
CA GLY A 491 -12.27 -10.66 -22.08
C GLY A 491 -13.18 -11.40 -23.07
N SER A 492 -13.20 -11.01 -24.31
CA SER A 492 -13.89 -11.77 -25.38
C SER A 492 -13.20 -13.11 -25.72
N GLY A 493 -12.07 -13.42 -25.08
CA GLY A 493 -11.26 -14.63 -25.24
C GLY A 493 -11.48 -15.70 -24.17
N THR A 494 -10.57 -16.67 -24.11
CA THR A 494 -10.49 -17.72 -23.09
C THR A 494 -9.40 -17.43 -22.06
N GLU A 495 -8.48 -16.53 -22.39
CA GLU A 495 -7.34 -16.18 -21.53
C GLU A 495 -7.74 -15.07 -20.54
N PRO A 496 -7.20 -15.08 -19.32
CA PRO A 496 -7.41 -14.02 -18.34
C PRO A 496 -6.77 -12.70 -18.82
N ILE A 497 -7.29 -11.56 -18.34
CA ILE A 497 -6.71 -10.24 -18.65
C ILE A 497 -5.27 -10.19 -18.19
N VAL A 498 -4.99 -10.70 -16.96
CA VAL A 498 -3.64 -10.78 -16.40
C VAL A 498 -3.17 -12.23 -16.44
N LEU A 499 -2.17 -12.52 -17.27
CA LEU A 499 -1.72 -13.90 -17.53
C LEU A 499 -1.13 -14.60 -16.29
N SER A 500 -0.51 -13.86 -15.35
CA SER A 500 0.02 -14.46 -14.11
C SER A 500 -1.05 -15.13 -13.25
N THR A 501 -2.34 -14.78 -13.46
CA THR A 501 -3.46 -15.43 -12.75
C THR A 501 -3.62 -16.91 -13.05
N GLU A 502 -3.10 -17.39 -14.18
CA GLU A 502 -3.06 -18.82 -14.50
C GLU A 502 -2.23 -19.62 -13.48
N ASN A 503 -1.20 -18.99 -12.89
CA ASN A 503 -0.38 -19.54 -11.83
C ASN A 503 -0.84 -19.07 -10.43
N GLY A 504 -1.91 -18.30 -10.33
CA GLY A 504 -2.47 -17.80 -9.08
C GLY A 504 -1.78 -16.56 -8.51
N SER A 505 -0.87 -15.90 -9.27
CA SER A 505 -0.10 -14.74 -8.80
C SER A 505 -0.73 -13.42 -9.21
N ARG A 506 -0.65 -12.42 -8.33
CA ARG A 506 -1.03 -11.04 -8.57
C ARG A 506 -0.11 -10.40 -9.62
N GLY A 507 -0.67 -9.69 -10.59
CA GLY A 507 0.08 -8.85 -11.54
C GLY A 507 0.03 -7.38 -11.13
N VAL A 508 1.14 -6.67 -11.24
CA VAL A 508 1.34 -5.26 -10.87
C VAL A 508 1.94 -4.51 -12.07
N PRO A 509 1.53 -3.25 -12.36
CA PRO A 509 0.46 -2.47 -11.72
C PRO A 509 -0.94 -2.77 -12.28
N ASP A 510 -1.98 -2.10 -11.76
CA ASP A 510 -3.33 -2.16 -12.32
C ASP A 510 -3.56 -1.10 -13.40
N VAL A 511 -3.08 0.11 -13.15
CA VAL A 511 -3.15 1.28 -14.03
C VAL A 511 -1.85 2.07 -13.96
N ALA A 512 -1.68 3.08 -14.81
CA ALA A 512 -0.55 4.00 -14.74
C ALA A 512 -1.00 5.44 -15.01
N MET A 513 -0.19 6.40 -14.59
CA MET A 513 -0.32 7.81 -14.99
C MET A 513 1.05 8.45 -15.15
N CYS A 514 1.09 9.74 -15.52
CA CYS A 514 2.34 10.49 -15.61
C CYS A 514 3.19 10.35 -14.34
N ALA A 515 4.46 9.93 -14.51
CA ALA A 515 5.48 9.87 -13.45
C ALA A 515 6.57 10.95 -13.62
N GLY A 516 6.53 11.74 -14.69
CA GLY A 516 7.53 12.78 -14.91
C GLY A 516 8.94 12.26 -15.15
N GLY A 517 9.12 11.38 -16.11
CA GLY A 517 10.34 10.59 -16.34
C GLY A 517 11.67 11.33 -16.17
N THR A 518 12.62 10.66 -15.54
CA THR A 518 13.91 11.21 -15.08
C THR A 518 14.82 11.69 -16.21
N GLU A 519 14.86 11.00 -17.36
CA GLU A 519 15.75 11.36 -18.46
C GLU A 519 15.18 12.47 -19.37
N LEU A 520 13.88 12.54 -19.46
CA LEU A 520 13.18 13.47 -20.36
C LEU A 520 12.54 14.65 -19.63
N SER A 521 12.39 14.58 -18.29
CA SER A 521 11.67 15.57 -17.45
C SER A 521 10.34 16.00 -18.07
N ILE A 522 9.57 14.99 -18.58
CA ILE A 522 8.31 15.23 -19.28
C ILE A 522 7.17 15.03 -18.31
N CYS A 523 6.21 15.95 -18.34
CA CYS A 523 5.01 15.94 -17.50
C CYS A 523 5.24 16.01 -15.98
N ALA A 524 6.40 16.48 -15.53
CA ALA A 524 6.69 16.65 -14.10
C ALA A 524 5.69 17.58 -13.41
N ALA A 525 5.32 17.26 -12.17
CA ALA A 525 4.44 18.12 -11.38
C ALA A 525 5.17 19.35 -10.85
N ASN A 526 4.55 20.51 -11.02
CA ASN A 526 4.99 21.75 -10.41
C ASN A 526 4.23 21.94 -9.10
N ILE A 527 4.88 21.64 -7.98
CA ILE A 527 4.30 21.71 -6.64
C ILE A 527 4.91 22.86 -5.83
N ILE A 528 4.39 23.11 -4.64
CA ILE A 528 4.91 24.07 -3.67
C ILE A 528 5.47 23.30 -2.48
N VAL A 529 6.74 23.51 -2.18
CA VAL A 529 7.45 22.96 -1.02
C VAL A 529 8.14 24.13 -0.31
N ASP A 530 7.98 24.27 0.99
CA ASP A 530 8.52 25.41 1.77
C ASP A 530 8.18 26.79 1.15
N GLY A 531 6.98 26.93 0.57
CA GLY A 531 6.52 28.13 -0.12
C GLY A 531 7.18 28.38 -1.47
N SER A 532 7.97 27.46 -2.01
CA SER A 532 8.70 27.57 -3.29
C SER A 532 8.22 26.52 -4.29
N ALA A 533 8.26 26.85 -5.58
CA ALA A 533 7.92 25.90 -6.63
C ALA A 533 9.06 24.89 -6.84
N GLU A 534 8.71 23.60 -6.86
CA GLU A 534 9.61 22.50 -7.18
C GLU A 534 9.03 21.61 -8.27
N LEU A 535 9.88 20.93 -9.04
CA LEU A 535 9.49 19.93 -10.03
C LEU A 535 9.78 18.54 -9.50
N VAL A 536 8.74 17.70 -9.44
CA VAL A 536 8.80 16.37 -8.90
C VAL A 536 8.07 15.37 -9.79
N GLY A 537 8.40 14.10 -9.63
CA GLY A 537 7.83 12.98 -10.35
C GLY A 537 7.92 11.70 -9.54
N GLY A 538 7.97 10.56 -10.22
CA GLY A 538 7.94 9.24 -9.63
C GLY A 538 6.56 8.60 -9.73
N THR A 539 6.43 7.34 -9.38
CA THR A 539 5.12 6.71 -9.21
C THR A 539 4.35 7.35 -8.05
N SER A 540 5.05 8.06 -7.15
CA SER A 540 4.49 9.00 -6.18
C SER A 540 3.66 10.15 -6.78
N LEU A 541 3.91 10.54 -8.03
CA LEU A 541 3.03 11.45 -8.77
C LEU A 541 1.85 10.71 -9.38
N SER A 542 2.09 9.53 -9.95
CA SER A 542 1.06 8.75 -10.65
C SER A 542 -0.07 8.30 -9.73
N SER A 543 0.26 7.88 -8.53
CA SER A 543 -0.70 7.32 -7.57
C SER A 543 -1.71 8.36 -7.06
N PRO A 544 -1.32 9.53 -6.54
CA PRO A 544 -2.27 10.55 -6.15
C PRO A 544 -3.07 11.13 -7.31
N LEU A 545 -2.49 11.22 -8.54
CA LEU A 545 -3.25 11.56 -9.74
C LEU A 545 -4.36 10.53 -10.00
N SER A 546 -4.07 9.23 -9.85
CA SER A 546 -5.08 8.16 -9.98
C SER A 546 -6.17 8.26 -8.91
N MET A 547 -5.79 8.47 -7.64
CA MET A 547 -6.75 8.67 -6.55
C MET A 547 -7.66 9.87 -6.78
N GLY A 548 -7.10 11.01 -7.20
CA GLY A 548 -7.88 12.23 -7.51
C GLY A 548 -8.81 12.03 -8.71
N SER A 549 -8.39 11.26 -9.72
CA SER A 549 -9.22 10.86 -10.85
C SER A 549 -10.40 10.00 -10.41
N TRP A 550 -10.14 9.01 -9.56
CA TRP A 550 -11.18 8.17 -8.96
C TRP A 550 -12.14 8.97 -8.09
N ALA A 551 -11.65 9.96 -7.32
CA ALA A 551 -12.49 10.85 -6.52
C ALA A 551 -13.52 11.63 -7.37
N ARG A 552 -13.15 12.04 -8.59
CA ARG A 552 -14.12 12.65 -9.54
C ARG A 552 -15.19 11.66 -9.97
N ILE A 553 -14.77 10.44 -10.32
CA ILE A 553 -15.67 9.37 -10.77
C ILE A 553 -16.63 9.01 -9.62
N GLU A 554 -16.12 8.76 -8.43
CA GLU A 554 -16.92 8.48 -7.23
C GLU A 554 -17.91 9.61 -6.92
N SER A 555 -17.45 10.86 -6.96
CA SER A 555 -18.29 12.03 -6.75
C SER A 555 -19.46 12.10 -7.74
N SER A 556 -19.21 11.76 -9.02
CA SER A 556 -20.25 11.77 -10.05
C SER A 556 -21.29 10.64 -9.89
N HIS A 557 -20.92 9.58 -9.18
CA HIS A 557 -21.79 8.43 -8.86
C HIS A 557 -22.28 8.43 -7.40
N GLY A 558 -22.16 9.56 -6.69
CA GLY A 558 -22.68 9.74 -5.34
C GLY A 558 -22.00 8.88 -4.28
N ASN A 559 -20.72 8.56 -4.49
CA ASN A 559 -19.88 7.74 -3.58
C ASN A 559 -20.43 6.30 -3.36
N LYS A 560 -20.93 5.68 -4.41
CA LYS A 560 -21.58 4.37 -4.32
C LYS A 560 -20.91 3.27 -5.15
N LEU A 561 -19.81 3.57 -5.83
CA LEU A 561 -19.15 2.60 -6.70
C LEU A 561 -18.44 1.49 -5.91
N GLY A 562 -17.98 1.83 -4.71
CA GLY A 562 -17.24 0.89 -3.87
C GLY A 562 -15.78 0.75 -4.28
N PHE A 563 -15.16 -0.37 -3.97
CA PHE A 563 -13.76 -0.63 -4.31
C PHE A 563 -13.54 -0.70 -5.83
N ALA A 564 -12.57 0.07 -6.34
CA ALA A 564 -12.36 0.27 -7.77
C ALA A 564 -11.89 -0.99 -8.53
N GLY A 565 -11.10 -1.88 -7.89
CA GLY A 565 -10.41 -2.97 -8.58
C GLY A 565 -11.30 -3.79 -9.52
N PRO A 566 -12.38 -4.42 -9.04
CA PRO A 566 -13.26 -5.20 -9.91
C PRO A 566 -13.92 -4.38 -11.02
N LEU A 567 -14.20 -3.09 -10.79
CA LEU A 567 -14.83 -2.23 -11.78
C LEU A 567 -13.90 -1.93 -12.96
N ILE A 568 -12.66 -1.52 -12.70
CA ILE A 568 -11.71 -1.19 -13.76
C ILE A 568 -11.41 -2.39 -14.66
N TYR A 569 -11.25 -3.59 -14.06
CA TYR A 569 -11.06 -4.82 -14.84
C TYR A 569 -12.33 -5.28 -15.56
N GLN A 570 -13.52 -5.00 -15.01
CA GLN A 570 -14.78 -5.28 -15.70
C GLN A 570 -14.97 -4.38 -16.93
N LEU A 571 -14.56 -3.12 -16.86
CA LEU A 571 -14.58 -2.20 -17.99
C LEU A 571 -13.62 -2.68 -19.07
N ALA A 572 -12.38 -3.01 -18.73
CA ALA A 572 -11.41 -3.57 -19.65
C ALA A 572 -11.87 -4.88 -20.29
N ASN A 573 -12.59 -5.73 -19.55
CA ASN A 573 -13.15 -6.99 -20.04
C ASN A 573 -14.25 -6.82 -21.10
N GLY A 574 -14.95 -5.69 -21.10
CA GLY A 574 -16.00 -5.37 -22.08
C GLY A 574 -15.47 -4.92 -23.44
N ALA A 575 -14.18 -4.62 -23.57
CA ALA A 575 -13.59 -4.14 -24.81
C ALA A 575 -13.45 -5.28 -25.84
N PRO A 576 -13.96 -5.13 -27.06
CA PRO A 576 -13.92 -6.19 -28.10
C PRO A 576 -12.53 -6.35 -28.75
N THR A 577 -11.58 -5.49 -28.44
CA THR A 577 -10.21 -5.49 -28.93
C THR A 577 -9.26 -5.19 -27.78
N LEU A 578 -7.99 -5.58 -27.90
CA LEU A 578 -6.94 -5.40 -26.90
C LEU A 578 -6.67 -3.93 -26.48
N SER A 579 -7.23 -2.96 -27.19
CA SER A 579 -7.28 -1.56 -26.78
C SER A 579 -8.62 -1.28 -26.10
N SER A 580 -8.62 -1.15 -24.78
CA SER A 580 -9.79 -0.66 -24.05
C SER A 580 -10.03 0.81 -24.44
N PRO A 581 -11.22 1.19 -24.96
CA PRO A 581 -11.48 2.61 -25.21
C PRO A 581 -11.61 3.42 -23.91
N ASP A 582 -11.57 2.75 -22.75
CA ASP A 582 -11.84 3.32 -21.45
C ASP A 582 -10.55 3.76 -20.73
N PHE A 583 -9.41 3.26 -21.19
CA PHE A 583 -8.07 3.63 -20.75
C PHE A 583 -7.20 3.97 -21.97
N ASN A 584 -6.24 4.87 -21.80
CA ASN A 584 -5.22 5.12 -22.81
C ASN A 584 -4.19 3.99 -22.73
N ASP A 585 -4.28 3.02 -23.62
CA ASP A 585 -3.43 1.85 -23.69
C ASP A 585 -1.98 2.24 -24.04
N VAL A 586 -1.02 1.95 -23.16
CA VAL A 586 0.39 2.31 -23.32
C VAL A 586 1.15 1.12 -23.87
N ILE A 587 1.57 1.21 -25.13
CA ILE A 587 2.15 0.08 -25.89
C ILE A 587 3.64 0.26 -26.25
N LEU A 588 4.28 1.28 -25.68
CA LEU A 588 5.68 1.62 -25.94
C LEU A 588 6.45 1.69 -24.63
N GLY A 589 7.73 1.30 -24.67
CA GLY A 589 8.62 1.34 -23.51
C GLY A 589 8.66 0.04 -22.73
N GLY A 590 9.23 0.08 -21.52
CA GLY A 590 9.38 -1.06 -20.63
C GLY A 590 10.16 -0.68 -19.37
N ASN A 591 10.21 -1.57 -18.38
CA ASN A 591 10.82 -1.31 -17.07
C ASN A 591 12.01 -2.26 -16.74
N GLY A 592 12.64 -2.80 -17.75
CA GLY A 592 13.76 -3.73 -17.61
C GLY A 592 13.38 -5.15 -18.03
N LEU A 593 12.68 -5.92 -17.20
CA LEU A 593 12.26 -7.29 -17.54
C LEU A 593 10.99 -7.33 -18.39
N PHE A 594 10.10 -6.36 -18.24
CA PHE A 594 8.82 -6.32 -18.91
C PHE A 594 8.76 -5.19 -19.94
N THR A 595 7.94 -5.39 -20.96
CA THR A 595 7.73 -4.45 -22.06
C THR A 595 6.24 -4.10 -22.09
N ALA A 596 5.93 -2.84 -22.35
CA ALA A 596 4.57 -2.38 -22.58
C ALA A 596 3.98 -3.05 -23.82
N LEU A 597 2.76 -3.55 -23.73
CA LEU A 597 2.08 -4.37 -24.75
C LEU A 597 0.62 -3.91 -24.90
N PRO A 598 -0.02 -4.16 -26.05
CA PRO A 598 -1.46 -3.91 -26.19
C PRO A 598 -2.29 -4.67 -25.15
N GLY A 599 -3.16 -3.97 -24.45
CA GLY A 599 -3.93 -4.47 -23.32
C GLY A 599 -3.17 -4.41 -22.01
N TYR A 600 -3.43 -5.35 -21.11
CA TYR A 600 -2.70 -5.38 -19.84
C TYR A 600 -1.25 -5.80 -20.02
N ASP A 601 -0.34 -5.08 -19.36
CA ASP A 601 1.07 -5.44 -19.21
C ASP A 601 1.59 -5.16 -17.77
N TYR A 602 2.81 -5.67 -17.47
CA TYR A 602 3.41 -5.56 -16.14
C TYR A 602 4.25 -4.28 -15.96
N VAL A 603 4.03 -3.25 -16.77
CA VAL A 603 4.71 -1.94 -16.67
C VAL A 603 3.71 -0.82 -16.42
N THR A 604 2.57 -0.86 -17.13
CA THR A 604 1.55 0.18 -17.13
C THR A 604 0.14 -0.33 -16.81
N GLY A 605 0.00 -1.63 -16.53
CA GLY A 605 -1.30 -2.24 -16.24
C GLY A 605 -2.25 -2.13 -17.43
N LEU A 606 -3.43 -1.60 -17.18
CA LEU A 606 -4.45 -1.32 -18.22
C LEU A 606 -4.20 0.00 -18.98
N GLY A 607 -3.14 0.74 -18.61
CA GLY A 607 -2.85 2.08 -19.12
C GLY A 607 -3.37 3.20 -18.24
N SER A 608 -3.42 4.44 -18.76
CA SER A 608 -3.82 5.62 -18.00
C SER A 608 -5.31 5.94 -18.14
N TRP A 609 -5.85 6.67 -17.15
CA TRP A 609 -7.26 7.03 -17.11
C TRP A 609 -7.64 8.00 -18.23
N ASP A 610 -8.61 7.64 -19.10
CA ASP A 610 -9.48 8.61 -19.74
C ASP A 610 -10.68 8.83 -18.81
N ILE A 611 -10.57 9.82 -17.94
CA ILE A 611 -11.50 10.00 -16.81
C ILE A 611 -12.95 10.16 -17.29
N LYS A 612 -13.15 10.88 -18.39
CA LYS A 612 -14.48 11.12 -18.95
C LYS A 612 -15.08 9.85 -19.57
N VAL A 613 -14.27 9.09 -20.30
CA VAL A 613 -14.73 7.85 -20.92
C VAL A 613 -15.04 6.81 -19.86
N VAL A 614 -14.14 6.59 -18.91
CA VAL A 614 -14.37 5.68 -17.76
C VAL A 614 -15.67 6.05 -17.03
N ASN A 615 -15.85 7.31 -16.66
CA ASN A 615 -17.08 7.76 -15.99
C ASN A 615 -18.35 7.51 -16.82
N LYS A 616 -18.27 7.67 -18.15
CA LYS A 616 -19.42 7.50 -19.05
C LYS A 616 -19.82 6.05 -19.24
N VAL A 617 -18.85 5.12 -19.24
CA VAL A 617 -19.09 3.71 -19.54
C VAL A 617 -19.48 2.90 -18.31
N ILE A 618 -19.33 3.44 -17.11
CA ILE A 618 -19.83 2.81 -15.89
C ILE A 618 -21.33 2.54 -16.07
N PRO A 619 -21.77 1.27 -16.01
CA PRO A 619 -23.16 0.93 -16.29
C PRO A 619 -24.12 1.64 -15.33
N THR A 620 -25.25 2.16 -15.85
CA THR A 620 -26.32 2.75 -15.02
C THR A 620 -26.94 1.73 -14.05
N THR A 621 -26.68 0.44 -14.27
CA THR A 621 -27.05 -0.66 -13.37
C THR A 621 -26.05 -0.84 -12.23
N TYR A 622 -24.89 -0.18 -12.30
CA TYR A 622 -23.98 -0.11 -11.16
C TYR A 622 -24.66 0.69 -10.05
N PRO A 623 -24.37 0.42 -8.77
CA PRO A 623 -25.02 1.13 -7.67
C PRO A 623 -24.89 2.64 -7.85
N GLN A 624 -26.03 3.35 -7.87
CA GLN A 624 -26.09 4.81 -8.01
C GLN A 624 -26.74 5.40 -6.75
#